data_c4348ae5c6a3c8ef9817083379c8a7ca
#
_entry.id   c4348ae5c6a3c8ef9817083379c8a7ca
#
_cell.length_a   1.000
_cell.length_b   1.000
_cell.length_c   1.000
_cell.angle_alpha   90.00
_cell.angle_beta   90.00
_cell.angle_gamma   90.00
#
_symmetry.space_group_name_H-M   'P 1'
#
loop_
_entity.id
_entity.type
_entity.pdbx_description
1 polymer ?
#
loop_
_entity_poly.entity_id
_entity_poly.type
_entity_poly.pdbx_seq_one_letter_code
_entity_poly.pdbx_strand_id
1 'polypeptide(L)'
;MRNLFLKICLSSFIFTQNDVCFEIEDNLNNNSAFSCFSKYIRVLDCFDVYAQSSISDEKILHVASVAAELLDNNEDGVVDDSILKNRLSNREALMPIFTSDGNSCMNSFE
;
A
#
# COMPACT_ATOMS: atom_id res chain seq x y z
N MET A 1 4.73 -6.45 19.59
CA MET A 1 4.23 -6.16 19.47
C MET A 1 3.83 -5.46 18.88
N ARG A 2 3.30 -5.41 18.51
CA ARG A 2 2.88 -4.87 17.95
C ARG A 2 2.18 -4.10 18.01
N ASN A 3 1.77 -3.88 17.94
CA ASN A 3 0.99 -3.35 17.91
C ASN A 3 0.40 -2.49 17.70
N LEU A 4 0.04 -2.11 17.71
CA LEU A 4 -0.54 -1.44 17.74
C LEU A 4 -0.85 -0.67 17.12
N PHE A 5 -1.25 -0.44 16.58
CA PHE A 5 -1.56 0.07 16.08
C PHE A 5 -2.07 0.92 15.59
N LEU A 6 -2.18 1.41 14.87
CA LEU A 6 -2.57 2.45 14.41
C LEU A 6 -3.20 2.25 13.14
N LYS A 7 -4.37 1.90 13.12
CA LYS A 7 -5.05 1.87 11.95
C LYS A 7 -5.53 3.17 11.64
N ILE A 8 -5.33 3.71 10.51
CA ILE A 8 -5.83 4.99 10.17
C ILE A 8 -6.87 4.82 9.17
N CYS A 9 -8.07 5.09 9.55
CA CYS A 9 -9.19 5.06 8.66
C CYS A 9 -9.49 6.45 8.25
N LEU A 10 -9.38 6.71 6.97
CA LEU A 10 -9.43 8.01 6.58
C LEU A 10 -10.68 8.68 6.72
N SER A 11 -11.76 8.09 6.79
CA SER A 11 -12.88 8.80 6.83
C SER A 11 -13.47 8.96 7.97
N SER A 12 -12.81 8.96 8.84
CA SER A 12 -13.26 9.01 10.01
C SER A 12 -14.38 9.69 10.35
N PHE A 13 -14.91 10.54 9.91
CA PHE A 13 -15.88 11.13 10.49
C PHE A 13 -17.06 11.00 9.96
N ILE A 14 -17.31 11.07 9.06
CA ILE A 14 -18.42 11.33 8.59
C ILE A 14 -19.11 10.35 8.02
N PHE A 15 -19.00 9.45 7.77
CA PHE A 15 -19.64 8.70 7.17
C PHE A 15 -19.66 7.58 7.05
N THR A 16 -19.83 6.97 7.01
CA THR A 16 -20.54 6.22 6.77
C THR A 16 -20.31 5.19 5.90
N GLN A 17 -19.77 5.00 5.33
CA GLN A 17 -19.63 4.10 4.53
C GLN A 17 -18.72 3.10 4.73
N ASN A 18 -18.43 2.24 4.19
CA ASN A 18 -17.56 1.31 4.34
C ASN A 18 -16.28 1.82 4.21
N ASP A 19 -15.71 2.32 5.18
CA ASP A 19 -14.45 2.90 5.12
C ASP A 19 -13.40 1.88 4.92
N VAL A 20 -12.51 2.10 4.01
CA VAL A 20 -11.35 1.27 3.85
C VAL A 20 -10.28 1.83 4.75
N CYS A 21 -9.86 1.06 5.70
CA CYS A 21 -8.83 1.47 6.65
C CYS A 21 -7.52 0.85 6.28
N PHE A 22 -6.47 1.64 6.18
CA PHE A 22 -5.15 1.15 5.85
C PHE A 22 -4.23 1.26 7.06
N GLU A 23 -3.35 0.32 7.18
CA GLU A 23 -2.41 0.33 8.28
C GLU A 23 -1.02 0.27 7.70
N ILE A 24 -0.20 1.26 7.96
CA ILE A 24 1.18 1.26 7.51
C ILE A 24 1.98 0.38 8.45
N GLU A 25 2.68 -0.57 7.89
CA GLU A 25 3.43 -1.55 8.66
C GLU A 25 4.90 -1.46 8.35
N ASP A 26 5.71 -2.09 9.16
CA ASP A 26 7.12 -2.22 8.86
C ASP A 26 7.29 -3.21 7.72
N ASN A 27 8.27 -2.95 6.89
CA ASN A 27 8.58 -3.87 5.81
C ASN A 27 9.31 -5.07 6.38
N LEU A 28 8.68 -6.22 6.34
CA LEU A 28 9.28 -7.45 6.85
C LEU A 28 9.78 -8.37 5.73
N ASN A 29 9.85 -7.86 4.51
CA ASN A 29 10.29 -8.66 3.38
C ASN A 29 11.80 -8.87 3.47
N ASN A 30 12.23 -10.12 3.42
CA ASN A 30 13.63 -10.44 3.56
C ASN A 30 14.41 -10.38 2.26
N ASN A 31 13.76 -10.16 1.14
CA ASN A 31 14.43 -10.07 -0.14
C ASN A 31 15.27 -8.81 -0.17
N SER A 32 16.52 -8.92 -0.53
CA SER A 32 17.43 -7.79 -0.53
C SER A 32 16.99 -6.68 -1.48
N ALA A 33 16.23 -6.98 -2.51
CA ALA A 33 15.72 -5.96 -3.40
C ALA A 33 14.82 -4.96 -2.68
N PHE A 34 14.24 -5.34 -1.55
CA PHE A 34 13.35 -4.47 -0.83
C PHE A 34 14.01 -3.84 0.41
N SER A 35 15.30 -4.00 0.57
CA SER A 35 15.99 -3.56 1.77
C SER A 35 15.97 -2.05 1.99
N CYS A 36 15.76 -1.27 0.93
CA CYS A 36 15.71 0.17 1.04
C CYS A 36 14.38 0.69 1.56
N PHE A 37 13.38 -0.14 1.65
CA PHE A 37 12.05 0.31 2.05
C PHE A 37 11.80 -0.07 3.50
N SER A 38 11.34 0.86 4.29
CA SER A 38 11.02 0.58 5.68
C SER A 38 9.52 0.53 5.93
N LYS A 39 8.73 1.05 5.00
CA LYS A 39 7.28 1.15 5.20
C LYS A 39 6.54 0.34 4.14
N TYR A 40 5.44 -0.22 4.54
CA TYR A 40 4.70 -1.16 3.70
C TYR A 40 3.20 -1.04 3.97
N ILE A 41 2.41 -1.20 2.94
CA ILE A 41 0.98 -1.27 3.12
C ILE A 41 0.41 -2.19 2.06
N ARG A 42 -0.55 -3.03 2.45
CA ARG A 42 -1.21 -3.92 1.51
C ARG A 42 -2.59 -3.38 1.20
N VAL A 43 -2.90 -3.24 -0.07
CA VAL A 43 -4.14 -2.64 -0.52
C VAL A 43 -5.07 -3.73 -1.03
N LEU A 44 -6.23 -3.83 -0.42
CA LEU A 44 -7.30 -4.75 -0.84
C LEU A 44 -6.81 -6.18 -1.08
N ASP A 45 -5.81 -6.56 -0.30
CA ASP A 45 -5.29 -7.92 -0.32
C ASP A 45 -4.74 -8.38 -1.68
N CYS A 46 -4.35 -7.47 -2.53
CA CYS A 46 -3.82 -7.85 -3.84
C CYS A 46 -2.70 -6.96 -4.36
N PHE A 47 -2.39 -5.85 -3.69
CA PHE A 47 -1.46 -4.89 -4.24
C PHE A 47 -0.62 -4.32 -3.10
N ASP A 48 0.67 -4.29 -3.25
CA ASP A 48 1.58 -3.85 -2.20
C ASP A 48 2.19 -2.49 -2.50
N VAL A 49 2.33 -1.66 -1.49
CA VAL A 49 3.01 -0.39 -1.61
C VAL A 49 4.20 -0.42 -0.66
N TYR A 50 5.37 -0.16 -1.19
CA TYR A 50 6.60 -0.10 -0.39
C TYR A 50 7.15 1.30 -0.46
N ALA A 51 7.60 1.86 0.65
CA ALA A 51 8.10 3.23 0.66
C ALA A 51 9.34 3.37 1.51
N GLN A 52 10.20 4.29 1.11
CA GLN A 52 11.39 4.61 1.89
C GLN A 52 11.00 5.39 3.14
N SER A 53 11.84 5.35 4.16
CA SER A 53 11.51 5.90 5.48
C SER A 53 11.17 7.39 5.45
N SER A 54 11.73 8.13 4.52
CA SER A 54 11.49 9.57 4.47
C SER A 54 10.18 9.92 3.77
N ILE A 55 9.49 8.98 3.21
CA ILE A 55 8.18 9.25 2.61
C ILE A 55 7.17 9.38 3.74
N SER A 56 6.40 10.44 3.76
CA SER A 56 5.46 10.66 4.83
C SER A 56 4.32 9.65 4.79
N ASP A 57 3.79 9.35 5.93
CA ASP A 57 2.67 8.42 6.04
C ASP A 57 1.47 8.93 5.24
N GLU A 58 1.27 10.24 5.23
CA GLU A 58 0.20 10.84 4.49
C GLU A 58 0.28 10.51 3.01
N LYS A 59 1.47 10.56 2.44
CA LYS A 59 1.66 10.24 1.02
C LYS A 59 1.40 8.78 0.74
N ILE A 60 1.84 7.91 1.63
CA ILE A 60 1.63 6.48 1.46
C ILE A 60 0.14 6.16 1.52
N LEU A 61 -0.55 6.76 2.47
CA LEU A 61 -1.99 6.54 2.60
C LEU A 61 -2.74 7.09 1.39
N HIS A 62 -2.27 8.20 0.83
CA HIS A 62 -2.87 8.76 -0.37
C HIS A 62 -2.72 7.79 -1.55
N VAL A 63 -1.54 7.23 -1.73
CA VAL A 63 -1.30 6.26 -2.81
C VAL A 63 -2.21 5.04 -2.62
N ALA A 64 -2.29 4.55 -1.39
CA ALA A 64 -3.14 3.39 -1.11
C ALA A 64 -4.61 3.71 -1.38
N SER A 65 -5.03 4.91 -1.04
CA SER A 65 -6.41 5.32 -1.26
C SER A 65 -6.74 5.42 -2.74
N VAL A 66 -5.83 5.97 -3.52
CA VAL A 66 -6.05 6.08 -4.97
C VAL A 66 -6.11 4.68 -5.59
N ALA A 67 -5.22 3.79 -5.18
CA ALA A 67 -5.23 2.42 -5.69
C ALA A 67 -6.54 1.73 -5.33
N ALA A 68 -6.99 1.92 -4.11
CA ALA A 68 -8.24 1.32 -3.67
C ALA A 68 -9.42 1.85 -4.47
N GLU A 69 -9.44 3.14 -4.74
CA GLU A 69 -10.53 3.71 -5.53
C GLU A 69 -10.56 3.16 -6.94
N LEU A 70 -9.40 2.95 -7.53
CA LEU A 70 -9.35 2.42 -8.89
C LEU A 70 -9.78 0.95 -8.94
N LEU A 71 -9.56 0.21 -7.87
CA LEU A 71 -9.86 -1.21 -7.84
C LEU A 71 -11.25 -1.51 -7.29
N ASP A 72 -11.81 -0.58 -6.55
CA ASP A 72 -13.07 -0.81 -5.84
C ASP A 72 -13.93 0.43 -5.99
N ASN A 73 -14.65 0.54 -7.08
CA ASN A 73 -15.42 1.74 -7.38
C ASN A 73 -16.61 1.93 -6.47
N ASN A 74 -17.20 0.88 -5.99
CA ASN A 74 -18.37 1.03 -5.12
C ASN A 74 -18.01 1.08 -3.66
N GLU A 75 -16.71 1.03 -3.35
CA GLU A 75 -16.22 1.23 -1.98
C GLU A 75 -16.77 0.21 -0.99
N ASP A 76 -16.94 -1.02 -1.41
CA ASP A 76 -17.40 -2.06 -0.51
C ASP A 76 -16.26 -2.84 0.13
N GLY A 77 -15.03 -2.46 -0.14
CA GLY A 77 -13.87 -3.13 0.44
C GLY A 77 -13.38 -4.33 -0.34
N VAL A 78 -13.99 -4.59 -1.48
CA VAL A 78 -13.63 -5.75 -2.31
C VAL A 78 -13.34 -5.26 -3.70
N VAL A 79 -12.30 -5.79 -4.32
CA VAL A 79 -11.96 -5.43 -5.69
C VAL A 79 -13.11 -5.80 -6.61
N ASP A 80 -13.54 -4.85 -7.45
CA ASP A 80 -14.69 -5.06 -8.32
C ASP A 80 -14.49 -6.20 -9.30
N ASP A 81 -13.31 -6.32 -9.85
CA ASP A 81 -13.02 -7.32 -10.87
C ASP A 81 -12.18 -8.42 -10.27
N SER A 82 -12.77 -9.56 -10.02
CA SER A 82 -12.07 -10.67 -9.36
C SER A 82 -10.95 -11.25 -10.24
N ILE A 83 -11.06 -11.13 -11.54
CA ILE A 83 -10.00 -11.60 -12.42
C ILE A 83 -8.78 -10.70 -12.27
N LEU A 84 -9.03 -9.39 -12.22
CA LEU A 84 -7.95 -8.44 -12.02
C LEU A 84 -7.30 -8.67 -10.65
N LYS A 85 -8.10 -8.88 -9.62
CA LYS A 85 -7.58 -9.14 -8.29
C LYS A 85 -6.65 -10.34 -8.30
N ASN A 86 -7.08 -11.41 -8.91
CA ASN A 86 -6.27 -12.63 -8.95
C ASN A 86 -4.97 -12.41 -9.71
N ARG A 87 -5.01 -11.64 -10.78
CA ARG A 87 -3.81 -11.37 -11.54
C ARG A 87 -2.82 -10.51 -10.76
N LEU A 88 -3.31 -9.49 -10.09
CA LEU A 88 -2.44 -8.65 -9.29
C LEU A 88 -1.79 -9.46 -8.17
N SER A 89 -2.57 -10.27 -7.51
CA SER A 89 -2.06 -11.07 -6.41
C SER A 89 -1.05 -12.12 -6.91
N ASN A 90 -1.36 -12.80 -7.98
CA ASN A 90 -0.48 -13.84 -8.49
C ASN A 90 0.82 -13.29 -9.05
N ARG A 91 0.80 -12.06 -9.56
CA ARG A 91 2.01 -11.45 -10.08
C ARG A 91 2.72 -10.62 -9.03
N GLU A 92 2.19 -10.60 -7.84
CA GLU A 92 2.79 -9.85 -6.73
C GLU A 92 2.97 -8.39 -7.10
N ALA A 93 1.92 -7.79 -7.62
CA ALA A 93 1.96 -6.41 -8.07
C ALA A 93 2.32 -5.47 -6.93
N LEU A 94 3.18 -4.52 -7.20
CA LEU A 94 3.60 -3.60 -6.17
C LEU A 94 3.94 -2.24 -6.74
N MET A 95 3.94 -1.24 -5.89
CA MET A 95 4.38 0.10 -6.24
C MET A 95 5.45 0.55 -5.27
N PRO A 96 6.68 0.76 -5.74
CA PRO A 96 7.72 1.28 -4.87
C PRO A 96 7.68 2.80 -4.89
N ILE A 97 7.86 3.45 -3.74
CA ILE A 97 7.90 4.89 -3.66
C ILE A 97 9.27 5.31 -3.18
N PHE A 98 9.99 6.02 -4.04
CA PHE A 98 11.34 6.46 -3.76
C PHE A 98 11.33 7.95 -3.43
N THR A 99 12.36 8.41 -2.73
CA THR A 99 12.44 9.80 -2.33
C THR A 99 12.79 10.73 -3.48
N SER A 100 13.46 10.24 -4.50
CA SER A 100 13.82 11.06 -5.65
C SER A 100 14.16 10.20 -6.85
N ASP A 101 14.12 10.81 -8.00
CA ASP A 101 14.55 10.14 -9.21
C ASP A 101 16.03 9.85 -9.14
N GLY A 102 16.47 8.77 -9.70
CA GLY A 102 17.87 8.41 -9.68
C GLY A 102 18.36 7.92 -8.34
N ASN A 103 17.45 7.63 -7.43
CA ASN A 103 17.79 7.08 -6.13
C ASN A 103 18.47 5.76 -6.34
N SER A 104 19.58 5.52 -5.63
CA SER A 104 20.34 4.29 -5.80
C SER A 104 19.54 3.03 -5.51
N CYS A 105 18.50 3.14 -4.71
CA CYS A 105 17.69 1.99 -4.41
C CYS A 105 16.86 1.54 -5.60
N MET A 106 16.65 2.39 -6.58
CA MET A 106 15.91 2.00 -7.76
C MET A 106 16.59 0.88 -8.53
N ASN A 107 17.88 0.82 -8.43
CA ASN A 107 18.63 -0.20 -9.17
C ASN A 107 18.33 -1.60 -8.69
N SER A 108 17.84 -1.75 -7.49
CA SER A 108 17.52 -3.07 -6.96
C SER A 108 16.35 -3.71 -7.67
N PHE A 109 15.60 -2.94 -8.44
CA PHE A 109 14.45 -3.48 -9.13
C PHE A 109 14.70 -3.72 -10.61
N GLU A 110 15.89 -3.52 -11.08
CA GLU A 110 16.21 -3.75 -12.47
C GLU A 110 16.84 -5.09 -12.81
#